data_b11bc00321fbfb0620fde698035ac61c
#
_entry.id   b11bc00321fbfb0620fde698035ac61c
#
_cell.length_a   1.000
_cell.length_b   1.000
_cell.length_c   1.000
_cell.angle_alpha   90.00
_cell.angle_beta   90.00
_cell.angle_gamma   90.00
#
_symmetry.space_group_name_H-M   'P 1'
#
loop_
_entity.id
_entity.type
_entity.pdbx_description
1 polymer ?
#
loop_
_entity_poly.entity_id
_entity_poly.type
_entity_poly.pdbx_seq_one_letter_code
_entity_poly.pdbx_strand_id
1 'polypeptide(L)'
;MKQIILPVVLSIFGLNFVHAQKFGYIDSDFILNKLPEYRKAQDEMGRLAALWEQEIEDMAKEIEAKYNALQAEEVLLTTEMRQDRLKEIKEKEDALKEYQRKIFGFDGLYFLKKQELIKPLQDKVWEAVEKVSKQKRLAIIFDKAGDIVMIYTDPRHDYTDFVLEELGLGDPNDTIR
;
A
#
# COMPACT_ATOMS: atom_id res chain seq x y z
N MET A 1 -18.42 -48.11 50.06
CA MET A 1 -19.04 -47.11 49.11
C MET A 1 -18.42 -45.67 49.14
N LYS A 2 -17.67 -45.30 50.17
CA LYS A 2 -17.05 -43.96 50.29
C LYS A 2 -15.77 -43.76 49.45
N GLN A 3 -15.11 -44.82 48.98
CA GLN A 3 -13.82 -44.70 48.25
C GLN A 3 -13.95 -44.52 46.76
N ILE A 4 -15.14 -44.68 46.17
CA ILE A 4 -15.36 -44.51 44.70
C ILE A 4 -15.75 -43.07 44.31
N ILE A 5 -16.24 -42.27 45.28
CA ILE A 5 -16.73 -40.91 45.04
C ILE A 5 -15.56 -39.91 44.76
N LEU A 6 -14.43 -40.10 45.42
CA LEU A 6 -13.27 -39.21 45.34
C LEU A 6 -12.64 -39.16 43.91
N PRO A 7 -12.40 -40.31 43.21
CA PRO A 7 -11.86 -40.27 41.85
C PRO A 7 -12.85 -39.72 40.80
N VAL A 8 -14.17 -39.88 41.02
CA VAL A 8 -15.19 -39.31 40.11
C VAL A 8 -15.26 -37.79 40.21
N VAL A 9 -15.14 -37.22 41.42
CA VAL A 9 -15.11 -35.77 41.63
C VAL A 9 -13.83 -35.16 41.02
N LEU A 10 -12.69 -35.83 41.13
CA LEU A 10 -11.43 -35.36 40.55
C LEU A 10 -11.45 -35.40 39.02
N SER A 11 -12.18 -36.33 38.38
CA SER A 11 -12.34 -36.44 36.94
C SER A 11 -13.24 -35.33 36.37
N ILE A 12 -14.19 -34.79 37.11
CA ILE A 12 -15.11 -33.72 36.71
C ILE A 12 -14.39 -32.33 36.75
N PHE A 13 -13.42 -32.17 37.67
CA PHE A 13 -12.64 -30.93 37.80
C PHE A 13 -11.56 -30.78 36.71
N GLY A 14 -11.26 -31.85 35.95
CA GLY A 14 -10.26 -31.86 34.86
C GLY A 14 -10.78 -31.41 33.51
N LEU A 15 -12.04 -31.00 33.35
CA LEU A 15 -12.56 -30.39 32.13
C LEU A 15 -12.07 -28.95 32.03
N ASN A 16 -10.75 -28.79 31.77
CA ASN A 16 -10.22 -27.53 31.33
C ASN A 16 -10.95 -27.16 30.05
N PHE A 17 -11.69 -26.05 30.06
CA PHE A 17 -12.24 -25.42 28.86
C PHE A 17 -11.05 -25.01 27.99
N VAL A 18 -10.64 -25.87 27.08
CA VAL A 18 -9.69 -25.55 26.04
C VAL A 18 -10.39 -24.48 25.17
N HIS A 19 -10.09 -23.22 25.42
CA HIS A 19 -10.51 -22.15 24.55
C HIS A 19 -9.70 -22.32 23.27
N ALA A 20 -10.31 -22.91 22.25
CA ALA A 20 -9.71 -22.97 20.93
C ALA A 20 -9.44 -21.53 20.46
N GLN A 21 -8.18 -21.23 20.19
CA GLN A 21 -7.81 -19.95 19.62
C GLN A 21 -8.45 -19.81 18.25
N LYS A 22 -9.29 -18.81 18.09
CA LYS A 22 -9.92 -18.52 16.82
C LYS A 22 -8.96 -17.67 15.96
N PHE A 23 -8.84 -18.04 14.71
CA PHE A 23 -8.11 -17.26 13.72
C PHE A 23 -9.03 -16.94 12.54
N GLY A 24 -8.68 -15.95 11.78
CA GLY A 24 -9.38 -15.54 10.57
C GLY A 24 -8.45 -14.93 9.55
N TYR A 25 -9.00 -14.55 8.44
CA TYR A 25 -8.31 -13.76 7.43
C TYR A 25 -9.24 -12.68 6.86
N ILE A 26 -8.62 -11.69 6.26
CA ILE A 26 -9.28 -10.62 5.49
C ILE A 26 -8.55 -10.44 4.16
N ASP A 27 -9.17 -9.72 3.25
CA ASP A 27 -8.56 -9.19 2.02
C ASP A 27 -8.51 -7.66 2.12
N SER A 28 -7.37 -7.13 2.58
CA SER A 28 -7.23 -5.68 2.82
C SER A 28 -7.28 -4.87 1.52
N ASP A 29 -6.78 -5.42 0.40
CA ASP A 29 -6.86 -4.77 -0.91
C ASP A 29 -8.30 -4.66 -1.39
N PHE A 30 -9.08 -5.72 -1.21
CA PHE A 30 -10.51 -5.69 -1.53
C PHE A 30 -11.24 -4.64 -0.70
N ILE A 31 -10.99 -4.59 0.62
CA ILE A 31 -11.60 -3.61 1.54
C ILE A 31 -11.22 -2.18 1.13
N LEU A 32 -9.93 -1.91 0.92
CA LEU A 32 -9.45 -0.59 0.50
C LEU A 32 -10.10 -0.15 -0.82
N ASN A 33 -10.20 -1.04 -1.80
CA ASN A 33 -10.82 -0.75 -3.10
C ASN A 33 -12.34 -0.49 -3.00
N LYS A 34 -13.00 -0.88 -1.92
CA LYS A 34 -14.40 -0.53 -1.63
C LYS A 34 -14.56 0.87 -1.04
N LEU A 35 -13.51 1.45 -0.45
CA LEU A 35 -13.52 2.82 0.08
C LEU A 35 -13.52 3.85 -1.06
N PRO A 36 -14.55 4.73 -1.14
CA PRO A 36 -14.57 5.77 -2.18
C PRO A 36 -13.39 6.74 -2.06
N GLU A 37 -12.93 7.01 -0.82
CA GLU A 37 -11.79 7.87 -0.55
C GLU A 37 -10.48 7.28 -1.07
N TYR A 38 -10.34 5.95 -1.02
CA TYR A 38 -9.15 5.25 -1.54
C TYR A 38 -9.04 5.38 -3.05
N ARG A 39 -10.16 5.23 -3.78
CA ARG A 39 -10.19 5.45 -5.22
C ARG A 39 -9.79 6.87 -5.59
N LYS A 40 -10.34 7.87 -4.88
CA LYS A 40 -9.95 9.28 -5.08
C LYS A 40 -8.47 9.51 -4.81
N ALA A 41 -7.92 8.90 -3.77
CA ALA A 41 -6.50 8.99 -3.45
C ALA A 41 -5.64 8.33 -4.54
N GLN A 42 -6.06 7.19 -5.08
CA GLN A 42 -5.40 6.54 -6.21
C GLN A 42 -5.44 7.40 -7.48
N ASP A 43 -6.59 7.98 -7.81
CA ASP A 43 -6.76 8.86 -8.96
C ASP A 43 -5.85 10.10 -8.85
N GLU A 44 -5.80 10.72 -7.66
CA GLU A 44 -4.91 11.86 -7.39
C GLU A 44 -3.43 11.48 -7.51
N MET A 45 -3.05 10.30 -6.98
CA MET A 45 -1.68 9.80 -7.12
C MET A 45 -1.31 9.54 -8.59
N GLY A 46 -2.25 8.96 -9.36
CA GLY A 46 -2.07 8.76 -10.80
C GLY A 46 -1.89 10.06 -11.56
N ARG A 47 -2.71 11.07 -11.23
CA ARG A 47 -2.62 12.41 -11.83
C ARG A 47 -1.29 13.09 -11.51
N LEU A 48 -0.83 13.02 -10.27
CA LEU A 48 0.45 13.60 -9.85
C LEU A 48 1.63 12.88 -10.51
N ALA A 49 1.59 11.55 -10.57
CA ALA A 49 2.62 10.76 -11.24
C ALA A 49 2.74 11.16 -12.73
N ALA A 50 1.62 11.23 -13.45
CA ALA A 50 1.60 11.62 -14.85
C ALA A 50 2.12 13.06 -15.06
N LEU A 51 1.81 14.00 -14.16
CA LEU A 51 2.35 15.36 -14.20
C LEU A 51 3.88 15.36 -14.06
N TRP A 52 4.42 14.66 -13.07
CA TRP A 52 5.87 14.61 -12.84
C TRP A 52 6.61 13.87 -13.96
N GLU A 53 6.02 12.80 -14.51
CA GLU A 53 6.56 12.10 -15.68
C GLU A 53 6.63 13.03 -16.91
N GLN A 54 5.58 13.84 -17.14
CA GLN A 54 5.56 14.82 -18.20
C GLN A 54 6.66 15.89 -18.01
N GLU A 55 6.83 16.41 -16.80
CA GLU A 55 7.88 17.39 -16.49
C GLU A 55 9.29 16.81 -16.75
N ILE A 56 9.52 15.55 -16.36
CA ILE A 56 10.77 14.84 -16.62
C ILE A 56 11.00 14.65 -18.12
N GLU A 57 9.96 14.27 -18.87
CA GLU A 57 10.02 14.13 -20.32
C GLU A 57 10.34 15.46 -21.02
N ASP A 58 9.72 16.55 -20.59
CA ASP A 58 9.96 17.88 -21.14
C ASP A 58 11.39 18.36 -20.88
N MET A 59 11.93 18.11 -19.67
CA MET A 59 13.35 18.37 -19.37
C MET A 59 14.28 17.52 -20.24
N ALA A 60 13.96 16.25 -20.46
CA ALA A 60 14.75 15.37 -21.34
C ALA A 60 14.73 15.83 -22.80
N LYS A 61 13.57 16.24 -23.31
CA LYS A 61 13.44 16.83 -24.68
C LYS A 61 14.24 18.12 -24.84
N GLU A 62 14.27 18.97 -23.81
CA GLU A 62 15.09 20.19 -23.83
C GLU A 62 16.58 19.84 -23.95
N ILE A 63 17.05 18.84 -23.21
CA ILE A 63 18.44 18.35 -23.25
C ILE A 63 18.75 17.82 -24.67
N GLU A 64 17.87 16.98 -25.21
CA GLU A 64 18.03 16.41 -26.56
C GLU A 64 18.10 17.52 -27.63
N ALA A 65 17.20 18.53 -27.55
CA ALA A 65 17.22 19.66 -28.44
C ALA A 65 18.54 20.43 -28.40
N LYS A 66 19.13 20.62 -27.20
CA LYS A 66 20.42 21.27 -27.02
C LYS A 66 21.57 20.44 -27.61
N TYR A 67 21.55 19.12 -27.47
CA TYR A 67 22.52 18.24 -28.12
C TYR A 67 22.42 18.30 -29.63
N ASN A 68 21.22 18.26 -30.19
CA ASN A 68 20.97 18.37 -31.63
C ASN A 68 21.43 19.71 -32.19
N ALA A 69 21.18 20.82 -31.48
CA ALA A 69 21.67 22.14 -31.85
C ALA A 69 23.20 22.21 -31.81
N LEU A 70 23.84 21.69 -30.76
CA LEU A 70 25.30 21.62 -30.66
C LEU A 70 25.91 20.87 -31.85
N GLN A 71 25.33 19.71 -32.21
CA GLN A 71 25.78 18.89 -33.31
C GLN A 71 25.62 19.62 -34.67
N ALA A 72 24.51 20.31 -34.89
CA ALA A 72 24.22 21.04 -36.11
C ALA A 72 25.16 22.26 -36.31
N GLU A 73 25.53 22.91 -35.20
CA GLU A 73 26.37 24.12 -35.21
C GLU A 73 27.88 23.80 -35.03
N GLU A 74 28.28 22.55 -34.83
CA GLU A 74 29.65 22.16 -34.43
C GLU A 74 30.76 22.77 -35.27
N VAL A 75 30.54 22.90 -36.60
CA VAL A 75 31.54 23.44 -37.55
C VAL A 75 31.69 24.97 -37.42
N LEU A 76 30.70 25.62 -36.84
CA LEU A 76 30.64 27.08 -36.67
C LEU A 76 31.13 27.56 -35.32
N LEU A 77 31.24 26.66 -34.35
CA LEU A 77 31.58 27.01 -32.97
C LEU A 77 33.11 27.06 -32.76
N THR A 78 33.54 28.08 -32.00
CA THR A 78 34.89 28.08 -31.41
C THR A 78 34.99 27.00 -30.30
N THR A 79 36.20 26.63 -29.94
CA THR A 79 36.43 25.67 -28.83
C THR A 79 35.80 26.13 -27.52
N GLU A 80 35.87 27.42 -27.22
CA GLU A 80 35.29 28.02 -26.02
C GLU A 80 33.76 27.95 -26.08
N MET A 81 33.14 28.38 -27.18
CA MET A 81 31.68 28.28 -27.33
C MET A 81 31.15 26.85 -27.23
N ARG A 82 31.90 25.87 -27.79
CA ARG A 82 31.54 24.46 -27.65
C ARG A 82 31.61 23.99 -26.20
N GLN A 83 32.63 24.39 -25.43
CA GLN A 83 32.75 24.07 -24.02
C GLN A 83 31.59 24.68 -23.21
N ASP A 84 31.23 25.89 -23.46
CA ASP A 84 30.09 26.56 -22.81
C ASP A 84 28.76 25.82 -23.07
N ARG A 85 28.51 25.41 -24.32
CA ARG A 85 27.33 24.62 -24.66
C ARG A 85 27.31 23.25 -23.95
N LEU A 86 28.44 22.55 -23.91
CA LEU A 86 28.56 21.27 -23.20
C LEU A 86 28.35 21.44 -21.71
N LYS A 87 28.86 22.53 -21.13
CA LYS A 87 28.62 22.85 -19.72
C LYS A 87 27.14 23.11 -19.44
N GLU A 88 26.47 23.90 -20.27
CA GLU A 88 25.03 24.13 -20.13
C GLU A 88 24.21 22.83 -20.22
N ILE A 89 24.54 21.96 -21.18
CA ILE A 89 23.91 20.63 -21.32
C ILE A 89 24.12 19.82 -20.06
N LYS A 90 25.36 19.78 -19.55
CA LYS A 90 25.70 19.04 -18.33
C LYS A 90 24.94 19.54 -17.12
N GLU A 91 24.78 20.84 -16.96
CA GLU A 91 23.99 21.45 -15.88
C GLU A 91 22.51 21.04 -15.98
N LYS A 92 21.94 20.97 -17.19
CA LYS A 92 20.58 20.49 -17.42
C LYS A 92 20.42 19.00 -17.13
N GLU A 93 21.36 18.17 -17.52
CA GLU A 93 21.37 16.72 -17.17
C GLU A 93 21.42 16.48 -15.67
N ASP A 94 22.27 17.24 -14.98
CA ASP A 94 22.39 17.12 -13.52
C ASP A 94 21.11 17.60 -12.83
N ALA A 95 20.49 18.68 -13.32
CA ALA A 95 19.19 19.14 -12.84
C ALA A 95 18.07 18.10 -13.07
N LEU A 96 18.04 17.44 -14.24
CA LEU A 96 17.09 16.36 -14.52
C LEU A 96 17.25 15.19 -13.53
N LYS A 97 18.48 14.74 -13.33
CA LYS A 97 18.77 13.65 -12.38
C LYS A 97 18.37 14.01 -10.96
N GLU A 98 18.64 15.24 -10.54
CA GLU A 98 18.26 15.74 -9.23
C GLU A 98 16.73 15.81 -9.09
N TYR A 99 16.04 16.28 -10.12
CA TYR A 99 14.58 16.34 -10.14
C TYR A 99 13.97 14.92 -10.07
N GLN A 100 14.45 13.96 -10.88
CA GLN A 100 14.01 12.56 -10.82
C GLN A 100 14.19 11.98 -9.41
N ARG A 101 15.35 12.22 -8.79
CA ARG A 101 15.63 11.75 -7.42
C ARG A 101 14.70 12.42 -6.40
N LYS A 102 14.44 13.73 -6.54
CA LYS A 102 13.52 14.47 -5.66
C LYS A 102 12.10 13.93 -5.73
N ILE A 103 11.63 13.55 -6.93
CA ILE A 103 10.27 13.03 -7.13
C ILE A 103 10.17 11.55 -6.76
N PHE A 104 10.97 10.69 -7.41
CA PHE A 104 10.84 9.23 -7.36
C PHE A 104 11.96 8.54 -6.57
N GLY A 105 12.90 9.28 -5.99
CA GLY A 105 13.95 8.70 -5.15
C GLY A 105 13.44 8.18 -3.82
N PHE A 106 14.36 7.63 -3.03
CA PHE A 106 14.07 7.22 -1.67
C PHE A 106 13.57 8.45 -0.86
N ASP A 107 12.44 8.30 -0.18
CA ASP A 107 11.72 9.40 0.49
C ASP A 107 11.38 10.60 -0.43
N GLY A 108 11.25 10.36 -1.74
CA GLY A 108 10.85 11.37 -2.71
C GLY A 108 9.39 11.82 -2.55
N LEU A 109 9.04 12.91 -3.27
CA LEU A 109 7.70 13.52 -3.16
C LEU A 109 6.57 12.55 -3.48
N TYR A 110 6.76 11.61 -4.43
CA TYR A 110 5.80 10.56 -4.73
C TYR A 110 5.49 9.69 -3.51
N PHE A 111 6.54 9.25 -2.82
CA PHE A 111 6.40 8.42 -1.62
C PHE A 111 5.72 9.18 -0.47
N LEU A 112 6.16 10.42 -0.22
CA LEU A 112 5.58 11.26 0.84
C LEU A 112 4.10 11.54 0.55
N LYS A 113 3.74 11.82 -0.70
CA LYS A 113 2.35 12.06 -1.08
C LYS A 113 1.49 10.81 -0.99
N LYS A 114 2.05 9.66 -1.35
CA LYS A 114 1.39 8.37 -1.15
C LYS A 114 1.12 8.10 0.34
N GLN A 115 2.09 8.36 1.20
CA GLN A 115 1.88 8.23 2.65
C GLN A 115 0.78 9.18 3.15
N GLU A 116 0.80 10.44 2.72
CA GLU A 116 -0.20 11.44 3.13
C GLU A 116 -1.62 11.02 2.75
N LEU A 117 -1.81 10.50 1.54
CA LEU A 117 -3.13 10.18 0.99
C LEU A 117 -3.63 8.78 1.38
N ILE A 118 -2.76 7.80 1.41
CA ILE A 118 -3.14 6.38 1.54
C ILE A 118 -3.07 5.90 2.98
N LYS A 119 -2.03 6.32 3.72
CA LYS A 119 -1.84 5.84 5.09
C LYS A 119 -3.05 6.06 6.01
N PRO A 120 -3.73 7.21 6.03
CA PRO A 120 -4.91 7.40 6.88
C PRO A 120 -6.04 6.42 6.57
N LEU A 121 -6.17 6.01 5.31
CA LEU A 121 -7.18 5.05 4.88
C LEU A 121 -6.82 3.62 5.31
N GLN A 122 -5.55 3.26 5.23
CA GLN A 122 -5.05 2.01 5.79
C GLN A 122 -5.25 1.95 7.31
N ASP A 123 -4.95 3.04 8.02
CA ASP A 123 -5.15 3.13 9.46
C ASP A 123 -6.64 2.96 9.83
N LYS A 124 -7.56 3.56 9.05
CA LYS A 124 -9.01 3.39 9.21
C LYS A 124 -9.46 1.93 9.03
N VAL A 125 -8.94 1.23 8.01
CA VAL A 125 -9.19 -0.20 7.81
C VAL A 125 -8.63 -1.00 8.98
N TRP A 126 -7.42 -0.69 9.44
CA TRP A 126 -6.77 -1.37 10.55
C TRP A 126 -7.56 -1.28 11.85
N GLU A 127 -8.10 -0.09 12.17
CA GLU A 127 -8.99 0.11 13.31
C GLU A 127 -10.26 -0.75 13.22
N ALA A 128 -10.88 -0.84 12.03
CA ALA A 128 -12.03 -1.69 11.81
C ALA A 128 -11.71 -3.17 12.00
N VAL A 129 -10.56 -3.64 11.48
CA VAL A 129 -10.05 -5.00 11.66
C VAL A 129 -9.86 -5.31 13.14
N GLU A 130 -9.26 -4.39 13.90
CA GLU A 130 -9.06 -4.56 15.35
C GLU A 130 -10.39 -4.69 16.10
N LYS A 131 -11.38 -3.87 15.77
CA LYS A 131 -12.73 -3.93 16.38
C LYS A 131 -13.40 -5.26 16.07
N VAL A 132 -13.42 -5.69 14.80
CA VAL A 132 -13.99 -6.98 14.38
C VAL A 132 -13.28 -8.14 15.08
N SER A 133 -11.94 -8.10 15.15
CA SER A 133 -11.16 -9.14 15.84
C SER A 133 -11.55 -9.28 17.31
N LYS A 134 -11.74 -8.15 18.00
CA LYS A 134 -12.20 -8.13 19.40
C LYS A 134 -13.63 -8.66 19.54
N GLN A 135 -14.55 -8.21 18.69
CA GLN A 135 -15.95 -8.65 18.71
C GLN A 135 -16.10 -10.15 18.45
N LYS A 136 -15.34 -10.68 17.48
CA LYS A 136 -15.37 -12.11 17.10
C LYS A 136 -14.45 -12.97 17.95
N ARG A 137 -13.69 -12.39 18.88
CA ARG A 137 -12.70 -13.05 19.76
C ARG A 137 -11.65 -13.81 18.95
N LEU A 138 -11.13 -13.19 17.90
CA LEU A 138 -10.03 -13.72 17.10
C LEU A 138 -8.72 -13.48 17.83
N ALA A 139 -7.89 -14.52 17.93
CA ALA A 139 -6.54 -14.41 18.48
C ALA A 139 -5.56 -13.89 17.43
N ILE A 140 -5.77 -14.26 16.17
CA ILE A 140 -4.93 -13.88 15.03
C ILE A 140 -5.84 -13.62 13.82
N ILE A 141 -5.52 -12.60 13.06
CA ILE A 141 -6.11 -12.36 11.74
C ILE A 141 -4.97 -12.19 10.73
N PHE A 142 -5.11 -12.85 9.59
CA PHE A 142 -4.14 -12.78 8.50
C PHE A 142 -4.67 -11.87 7.39
N ASP A 143 -3.79 -11.22 6.68
CA ASP A 143 -4.15 -10.48 5.48
C ASP A 143 -3.82 -11.31 4.24
N LYS A 144 -4.84 -11.62 3.45
CA LYS A 144 -4.71 -12.36 2.20
C LYS A 144 -4.00 -11.54 1.11
N ALA A 145 -4.10 -10.21 1.18
CA ALA A 145 -3.43 -9.28 0.26
C ALA A 145 -1.96 -9.02 0.65
N GLY A 146 -1.52 -9.50 1.83
CA GLY A 146 -0.14 -9.35 2.28
C GLY A 146 0.83 -10.34 1.64
N ASP A 147 2.11 -10.23 2.02
CA ASP A 147 3.20 -11.08 1.50
C ASP A 147 3.12 -12.55 1.95
N ILE A 148 2.18 -12.89 2.84
CA ILE A 148 2.00 -14.26 3.32
C ILE A 148 1.22 -15.08 2.30
N VAL A 149 1.87 -16.05 1.68
CA VAL A 149 1.22 -16.95 0.71
C VAL A 149 0.27 -17.91 1.43
N MET A 150 -1.02 -17.72 1.24
CA MET A 150 -2.06 -18.65 1.70
C MET A 150 -2.45 -19.59 0.56
N ILE A 151 -2.10 -20.88 0.70
CA ILE A 151 -2.39 -21.90 -0.35
C ILE A 151 -3.87 -22.29 -0.32
N TYR A 152 -4.46 -22.34 0.86
CA TYR A 152 -5.87 -22.67 1.06
C TYR A 152 -6.45 -21.85 2.22
N THR A 153 -7.66 -21.35 2.02
CA THR A 153 -8.44 -20.66 3.06
C THR A 153 -9.86 -21.21 3.08
N ASP A 154 -10.37 -21.52 4.26
CA ASP A 154 -11.77 -21.90 4.42
C ASP A 154 -12.62 -20.62 4.50
N PRO A 155 -13.64 -20.45 3.64
CA PRO A 155 -14.51 -19.25 3.64
C PRO A 155 -15.17 -18.95 5.00
N ARG A 156 -15.34 -19.93 5.87
CA ARG A 156 -15.88 -19.74 7.22
C ARG A 156 -14.97 -18.90 8.13
N HIS A 157 -13.70 -18.74 7.75
CA HIS A 157 -12.72 -17.92 8.45
C HIS A 157 -12.45 -16.59 7.74
N ASP A 158 -13.24 -16.24 6.73
CA ASP A 158 -13.19 -14.94 6.06
C ASP A 158 -13.97 -13.90 6.90
N TYR A 159 -13.30 -12.85 7.28
CA TYR A 159 -13.88 -11.73 8.04
C TYR A 159 -13.92 -10.43 7.23
N THR A 160 -13.66 -10.49 5.93
CA THR A 160 -13.63 -9.33 5.03
C THR A 160 -14.96 -8.56 5.09
N ASP A 161 -16.08 -9.25 4.98
CA ASP A 161 -17.42 -8.62 4.98
C ASP A 161 -17.76 -7.98 6.34
N PHE A 162 -17.36 -8.60 7.45
CA PHE A 162 -17.52 -7.99 8.77
C PHE A 162 -16.74 -6.69 8.92
N VAL A 163 -15.54 -6.60 8.31
CA VAL A 163 -14.76 -5.36 8.29
C VAL A 163 -15.42 -4.31 7.40
N LEU A 164 -15.98 -4.71 6.24
CA LEU A 164 -16.77 -3.82 5.40
C LEU A 164 -18.00 -3.28 6.12
N GLU A 165 -18.71 -4.11 6.87
CA GLU A 165 -19.84 -3.67 7.71
C GLU A 165 -19.41 -2.65 8.77
N GLU A 166 -18.30 -2.92 9.49
CA GLU A 166 -17.76 -2.00 10.49
C GLU A 166 -17.36 -0.65 9.89
N LEU A 167 -16.93 -0.64 8.61
CA LEU A 167 -16.63 0.56 7.85
C LEU A 167 -17.87 1.26 7.26
N GLY A 168 -19.07 0.67 7.40
CA GLY A 168 -20.32 1.16 6.80
C GLY A 168 -20.41 0.92 5.29
N LEU A 169 -19.66 -0.06 4.77
CA LEU A 169 -19.58 -0.44 3.35
C LEU A 169 -20.20 -1.82 3.05
N GLY A 170 -20.81 -2.45 4.06
CA GLY A 170 -21.49 -3.75 3.91
C GLY A 170 -22.62 -3.69 2.90
N ASP A 171 -22.87 -4.79 2.18
CA ASP A 171 -24.04 -4.92 1.33
C ASP A 171 -25.27 -5.21 2.21
N PRO A 172 -26.34 -4.35 2.19
CA PRO A 172 -27.53 -4.58 2.99
C PRO A 172 -28.27 -5.88 2.66
N ASN A 173 -27.97 -6.47 1.50
CA ASN A 173 -28.59 -7.72 1.04
C ASN A 173 -27.72 -8.96 1.32
N ASP A 174 -26.49 -8.76 1.79
CA ASP A 174 -25.60 -9.86 2.12
C ASP A 174 -25.85 -10.32 3.55
N THR A 175 -26.48 -11.48 3.70
CA THR A 175 -26.63 -12.12 5.01
C THR A 175 -25.34 -12.82 5.36
N ILE A 176 -24.43 -12.13 6.04
CA ILE A 176 -23.20 -12.72 6.60
C ILE A 176 -23.61 -13.85 7.56
N ARG A 177 -23.24 -15.07 7.20
CA ARG A 177 -23.58 -16.30 7.95
C ARG A 177 -22.42 -16.74 8.83
#